data_4c060042b492d4a71a071f30c1fe172e
#
_entry.id   4c060042b492d4a71a071f30c1fe172e
#
_cell.length_a   1.000
_cell.length_b   1.000
_cell.length_c   1.000
_cell.angle_alpha   90.00
_cell.angle_beta   90.00
_cell.angle_gamma   90.00
#
_symmetry.space_group_name_H-M   'P 1'
#
loop_
_entity.id
_entity.type
_entity.pdbx_description
1 polymer ?
#
loop_
_entity_poly.entity_id
_entity_poly.type
_entity_poly.pdbx_seq_one_letter_code
_entity_poly.pdbx_strand_id
1 'polypeptide(L)'
;MRVAIITDTHYGARKGSQLFHDYFEKFYRDVFFPVLIGEEIDTVIHMGDAFDSRRGVEFRSLDWAKRVVFDPLKENGITMHLMVGNHDAYYKNTNEINSIDLLLGEYNNVITYSAPTEVKIGGLDILFVPWITEENKEHTFDCLRKTKCEVVMGHLELNGFKATQGHMMEGGTPISEFERFKRVY
;
A
#
# COMPACT_ATOMS: atom_id res chain seq x y z
N MET A 1 17.89 -9.46 6.58
CA MET A 1 16.81 -8.53 6.96
C MET A 1 15.50 -9.18 6.60
N ARG A 2 14.49 -9.08 7.46
CA ARG A 2 13.10 -9.48 7.21
C ARG A 2 12.27 -8.22 7.07
N VAL A 3 11.25 -8.26 6.22
CA VAL A 3 10.25 -7.19 6.07
C VAL A 3 8.87 -7.80 6.17
N ALA A 4 7.92 -7.08 6.71
CA ALA A 4 6.52 -7.47 6.65
C ALA A 4 5.86 -6.79 5.45
N ILE A 5 4.98 -7.51 4.75
CA ILE A 5 4.22 -6.99 3.63
C ILE A 5 2.73 -7.11 3.99
N ILE A 6 2.01 -6.00 3.88
CA ILE A 6 0.55 -5.94 4.02
C ILE A 6 -0.03 -5.15 2.85
N THR A 7 -1.31 -5.34 2.59
CA THR A 7 -2.03 -4.64 1.53
C THR A 7 -3.52 -4.60 1.83
N ASP A 8 -4.26 -3.70 1.18
CA ASP A 8 -5.73 -3.69 1.18
C ASP A 8 -6.35 -3.72 2.59
N THR A 9 -5.81 -2.92 3.49
CA THR A 9 -6.29 -2.89 4.88
C THR A 9 -7.64 -2.18 5.05
N HIS A 10 -7.99 -1.30 4.11
CA HIS A 10 -9.30 -0.63 4.03
C HIS A 10 -9.81 -0.10 5.37
N TYR A 11 -8.98 0.69 6.07
CA TYR A 11 -9.39 1.29 7.34
C TYR A 11 -10.67 2.10 7.16
N GLY A 12 -11.69 1.80 7.97
CA GLY A 12 -13.02 2.37 7.80
C GLY A 12 -13.97 1.53 6.94
N ALA A 13 -13.60 0.30 6.60
CA ALA A 13 -14.44 -0.64 5.85
C ALA A 13 -15.85 -0.76 6.43
N ARG A 14 -16.83 -0.97 5.54
CA ARG A 14 -18.25 -1.08 5.91
C ARG A 14 -18.77 0.14 6.66
N LYS A 15 -18.38 1.37 6.23
CA LYS A 15 -18.77 2.65 6.83
C LYS A 15 -18.32 2.78 8.29
N GLY A 16 -17.08 2.40 8.56
CA GLY A 16 -16.50 2.47 9.91
C GLY A 16 -17.17 1.52 10.91
N SER A 17 -17.60 0.34 10.47
CA SER A 17 -18.26 -0.63 11.32
C SER A 17 -17.42 -0.99 12.54
N GLN A 18 -17.99 -0.84 13.76
CA GLN A 18 -17.32 -1.17 15.00
C GLN A 18 -16.87 -2.65 15.05
N LEU A 19 -17.69 -3.55 14.51
CA LEU A 19 -17.36 -4.98 14.46
C LEU A 19 -16.05 -5.22 13.66
N PHE A 20 -15.86 -4.49 12.55
CA PHE A 20 -14.64 -4.58 11.76
C PHE A 20 -13.44 -3.95 12.50
N HIS A 21 -13.63 -2.81 13.14
CA HIS A 21 -12.58 -2.19 13.97
C HIS A 21 -12.13 -3.15 15.09
N ASP A 22 -13.05 -3.75 15.84
CA ASP A 22 -12.72 -4.67 16.92
C ASP A 22 -11.97 -5.91 16.40
N TYR A 23 -12.38 -6.44 15.24
CA TYR A 23 -11.74 -7.60 14.62
C TYR A 23 -10.31 -7.29 14.14
N PHE A 24 -10.12 -6.16 13.46
CA PHE A 24 -8.81 -5.73 13.03
C PHE A 24 -7.92 -5.34 14.22
N GLU A 25 -8.44 -4.66 15.23
CA GLU A 25 -7.67 -4.33 16.43
C GLU A 25 -7.14 -5.60 17.10
N LYS A 26 -7.96 -6.66 17.17
CA LYS A 26 -7.51 -7.96 17.67
C LYS A 26 -6.37 -8.54 16.82
N PHE A 27 -6.45 -8.47 15.48
CA PHE A 27 -5.38 -8.92 14.61
C PHE A 27 -4.07 -8.14 14.84
N TYR A 28 -4.14 -6.81 14.90
CA TYR A 28 -2.95 -5.98 15.13
C TYR A 28 -2.32 -6.26 16.48
N ARG A 29 -3.12 -6.31 17.53
CA ARG A 29 -2.67 -6.54 18.91
C ARG A 29 -2.14 -7.96 19.15
N ASP A 30 -2.84 -8.97 18.64
CA ASP A 30 -2.58 -10.37 19.01
C ASP A 30 -1.66 -11.08 18.00
N VAL A 31 -1.51 -10.55 16.78
CA VAL A 31 -0.75 -11.20 15.71
C VAL A 31 0.30 -10.28 15.11
N PHE A 32 -0.12 -9.14 14.54
CA PHE A 32 0.76 -8.32 13.71
C PHE A 32 1.95 -7.74 14.51
N PHE A 33 1.68 -6.97 15.55
CA PHE A 33 2.74 -6.39 16.38
C PHE A 33 3.57 -7.42 17.14
N PRO A 34 3.00 -8.48 17.75
CA PRO A 34 3.80 -9.54 18.34
C PRO A 34 4.77 -10.21 17.36
N VAL A 35 4.35 -10.42 16.11
CA VAL A 35 5.24 -10.97 15.07
C VAL A 35 6.35 -9.98 14.70
N LEU A 36 6.02 -8.70 14.47
CA LEU A 36 7.03 -7.69 14.14
C LEU A 36 8.09 -7.59 15.23
N ILE A 37 7.66 -7.50 16.49
CA ILE A 37 8.56 -7.35 17.63
C ILE A 37 9.35 -8.63 17.88
N GLY A 38 8.68 -9.80 17.89
CA GLY A 38 9.32 -11.08 18.16
C GLY A 38 10.33 -11.53 17.10
N GLU A 39 10.12 -11.11 15.85
CA GLU A 39 11.01 -11.42 14.72
C GLU A 39 11.98 -10.27 14.39
N GLU A 40 12.00 -9.22 15.22
CA GLU A 40 12.84 -8.01 15.06
C GLU A 40 12.67 -7.37 13.66
N ILE A 41 11.40 -7.26 13.19
CA ILE A 41 11.07 -6.64 11.92
C ILE A 41 10.85 -5.14 12.15
N ASP A 42 11.72 -4.33 11.59
CA ASP A 42 11.73 -2.87 11.68
C ASP A 42 11.16 -2.16 10.46
N THR A 43 10.73 -2.94 9.45
CA THR A 43 10.29 -2.41 8.17
C THR A 43 9.02 -3.11 7.71
N VAL A 44 7.98 -2.32 7.42
CA VAL A 44 6.71 -2.76 6.84
C VAL A 44 6.55 -2.14 5.45
N ILE A 45 6.13 -2.93 4.46
CA ILE A 45 5.72 -2.44 3.16
C ILE A 45 4.21 -2.62 3.05
N HIS A 46 3.49 -1.53 2.87
CA HIS A 46 2.05 -1.53 2.63
C HIS A 46 1.79 -1.19 1.15
N MET A 47 1.21 -2.12 0.43
CA MET A 47 1.12 -2.03 -1.03
C MET A 47 -0.12 -1.30 -1.54
N GLY A 48 -0.74 -0.45 -0.72
CA GLY A 48 -1.85 0.41 -1.13
C GLY A 48 -3.20 0.02 -0.53
N ASP A 49 -4.21 0.84 -0.78
CA ASP A 49 -5.56 0.74 -0.23
C ASP A 49 -5.58 0.69 1.30
N ALA A 50 -4.90 1.68 1.90
CA ALA A 50 -4.89 1.81 3.35
C ALA A 50 -6.26 2.23 3.88
N PHE A 51 -6.94 3.17 3.21
CA PHE A 51 -8.29 3.61 3.59
C PHE A 51 -9.36 3.10 2.60
N ASP A 52 -10.57 2.86 3.12
CA ASP A 52 -11.67 2.23 2.36
C ASP A 52 -12.33 3.16 1.33
N SER A 53 -12.30 4.47 1.56
CA SER A 53 -13.09 5.41 0.77
C SER A 53 -12.27 6.55 0.15
N ARG A 54 -12.36 6.69 -1.18
CA ARG A 54 -11.75 7.77 -1.95
C ARG A 54 -12.14 9.18 -1.51
N ARG A 55 -13.40 9.36 -1.11
CA ARG A 55 -13.99 10.70 -0.94
C ARG A 55 -13.97 11.22 0.49
N GLY A 56 -13.54 10.41 1.44
CA GLY A 56 -13.47 10.85 2.83
C GLY A 56 -13.23 9.70 3.78
N VAL A 57 -12.50 9.99 4.82
CA VAL A 57 -12.25 9.09 5.93
C VAL A 57 -13.05 9.57 7.13
N GLU A 58 -13.85 8.70 7.71
CA GLU A 58 -14.60 8.98 8.92
C GLU A 58 -13.63 9.26 10.08
N PHE A 59 -13.85 10.33 10.85
CA PHE A 59 -12.94 10.71 11.93
C PHE A 59 -12.69 9.59 12.95
N ARG A 60 -13.71 8.81 13.26
CA ARG A 60 -13.58 7.66 14.16
C ARG A 60 -12.67 6.57 13.57
N SER A 61 -12.77 6.32 12.27
CA SER A 61 -11.93 5.35 11.57
C SER A 61 -10.49 5.84 11.46
N LEU A 62 -10.28 7.14 11.27
CA LEU A 62 -8.95 7.74 11.26
C LEU A 62 -8.31 7.68 12.64
N ASP A 63 -9.01 8.08 13.69
CA ASP A 63 -8.55 7.99 15.07
C ASP A 63 -8.19 6.55 15.45
N TRP A 64 -9.06 5.61 15.08
CA TRP A 64 -8.83 4.19 15.30
C TRP A 64 -7.55 3.72 14.57
N ALA A 65 -7.37 4.05 13.29
CA ALA A 65 -6.21 3.64 12.52
C ALA A 65 -4.91 4.23 13.11
N LYS A 66 -4.93 5.50 13.53
CA LYS A 66 -3.79 6.13 14.21
C LYS A 66 -3.44 5.39 15.48
N ARG A 67 -4.38 5.24 16.39
CA ARG A 67 -4.18 4.61 17.71
C ARG A 67 -3.80 3.13 17.63
N VAL A 68 -4.34 2.37 16.67
CA VAL A 68 -4.17 0.91 16.59
C VAL A 68 -2.99 0.51 15.71
N VAL A 69 -2.64 1.35 14.72
CA VAL A 69 -1.62 0.98 13.72
C VAL A 69 -0.45 1.96 13.73
N PHE A 70 -0.69 3.24 13.43
CA PHE A 70 0.40 4.17 13.14
C PHE A 70 1.17 4.62 14.39
N ASP A 71 0.47 4.87 15.51
CA ASP A 71 1.12 5.20 16.78
C ASP A 71 1.99 4.03 17.29
N PRO A 72 1.49 2.77 17.34
CA PRO A 72 2.34 1.63 17.72
C PRO A 72 3.52 1.38 16.77
N LEU A 73 3.39 1.62 15.47
CA LEU A 73 4.55 1.57 14.56
C LEU A 73 5.61 2.58 14.95
N LYS A 74 5.20 3.82 15.21
CA LYS A 74 6.10 4.90 15.65
C LYS A 74 6.75 4.62 17.00
N GLU A 75 5.97 4.17 17.97
CA GLU A 75 6.44 3.84 19.33
C GLU A 75 7.47 2.70 19.34
N ASN A 76 7.33 1.73 18.42
CA ASN A 76 8.28 0.62 18.29
C ASN A 76 9.42 0.91 17.30
N GLY A 77 9.52 2.11 16.74
CA GLY A 77 10.58 2.48 15.80
C GLY A 77 10.50 1.75 14.46
N ILE A 78 9.30 1.30 14.08
CA ILE A 78 9.07 0.56 12.85
C ILE A 78 8.75 1.53 11.70
N THR A 79 9.49 1.44 10.61
CA THR A 79 9.26 2.23 9.40
C THR A 79 8.23 1.56 8.51
N MET A 80 7.24 2.32 8.03
CA MET A 80 6.30 1.85 7.03
C MET A 80 6.53 2.57 5.70
N HIS A 81 6.74 1.78 4.64
CA HIS A 81 6.68 2.25 3.25
C HIS A 81 5.27 2.00 2.72
N LEU A 82 4.54 3.04 2.37
CA LEU A 82 3.12 2.96 2.03
C LEU A 82 2.87 3.53 0.62
N MET A 83 2.38 2.71 -0.28
CA MET A 83 2.01 3.12 -1.64
C MET A 83 0.56 3.58 -1.72
N VAL A 84 0.28 4.52 -2.61
CA VAL A 84 -1.10 4.91 -2.94
C VAL A 84 -1.77 3.80 -3.72
N GLY A 85 -2.90 3.30 -3.17
CA GLY A 85 -3.80 2.40 -3.87
C GLY A 85 -4.97 3.14 -4.53
N ASN A 86 -5.82 2.41 -5.23
CA ASN A 86 -6.94 3.02 -5.92
C ASN A 86 -8.04 3.58 -4.99
N HIS A 87 -8.16 3.08 -3.77
CA HIS A 87 -9.07 3.63 -2.75
C HIS A 87 -8.48 4.82 -2.01
N ASP A 88 -7.15 4.98 -2.01
CA ASP A 88 -6.49 6.12 -1.36
C ASP A 88 -6.58 7.40 -2.21
N ALA A 89 -6.58 7.28 -3.54
CA ALA A 89 -6.63 8.42 -4.46
C ALA A 89 -8.05 9.00 -4.58
N TYR A 90 -8.19 10.33 -4.44
CA TYR A 90 -9.48 11.01 -4.53
C TYR A 90 -10.07 10.94 -5.94
N TYR A 91 -9.27 11.26 -6.96
CA TYR A 91 -9.66 11.17 -8.36
C TYR A 91 -9.27 9.83 -8.96
N LYS A 92 -10.00 9.38 -9.99
CA LYS A 92 -9.71 8.12 -10.67
C LYS A 92 -8.56 8.20 -11.66
N ASN A 93 -8.17 9.39 -12.05
CA ASN A 93 -7.20 9.65 -13.11
C ASN A 93 -5.86 10.18 -12.63
N THR A 94 -5.70 10.47 -11.33
CA THR A 94 -4.48 11.01 -10.75
C THR A 94 -4.30 10.59 -9.29
N ASN A 95 -3.06 10.49 -8.83
CA ASN A 95 -2.69 10.23 -7.44
C ASN A 95 -2.32 11.51 -6.66
N GLU A 96 -2.44 12.70 -7.26
CA GLU A 96 -2.02 13.97 -6.64
C GLU A 96 -2.69 14.25 -5.30
N ILE A 97 -4.01 14.00 -5.23
CA ILE A 97 -4.76 14.14 -3.98
C ILE A 97 -5.10 12.75 -3.48
N ASN A 98 -4.48 12.34 -2.39
CA ASN A 98 -4.68 11.04 -1.79
C ASN A 98 -4.76 11.12 -0.27
N SER A 99 -5.41 10.14 0.34
CA SER A 99 -5.66 10.10 1.77
C SER A 99 -4.39 9.92 2.59
N ILE A 100 -3.42 9.14 2.11
CA ILE A 100 -2.23 8.80 2.89
C ILE A 100 -1.28 9.99 3.04
N ASP A 101 -1.06 10.77 1.99
CA ASP A 101 -0.25 11.99 2.08
C ASP A 101 -0.91 13.06 2.97
N LEU A 102 -2.24 13.19 2.87
CA LEU A 102 -2.98 14.21 3.62
C LEU A 102 -3.16 13.87 5.10
N LEU A 103 -3.34 12.60 5.45
CA LEU A 103 -3.75 12.18 6.80
C LEU A 103 -2.60 11.64 7.65
N LEU A 104 -1.48 11.25 7.04
CA LEU A 104 -0.37 10.61 7.73
C LEU A 104 0.92 11.46 7.77
N GLY A 105 0.89 12.69 7.30
CA GLY A 105 2.06 13.59 7.24
C GLY A 105 2.70 13.92 8.60
N GLU A 106 2.05 13.62 9.73
CA GLU A 106 2.61 13.77 11.08
C GLU A 106 3.52 12.60 11.50
N TYR A 107 3.52 11.49 10.75
CA TYR A 107 4.30 10.31 11.03
C TYR A 107 5.60 10.31 10.22
N ASN A 108 6.72 10.67 10.85
CA ASN A 108 8.03 10.68 10.20
C ASN A 108 8.59 9.26 9.89
N ASN A 109 7.98 8.23 10.45
CA ASN A 109 8.27 6.82 10.18
C ASN A 109 7.34 6.20 9.12
N VAL A 110 6.40 6.96 8.55
CA VAL A 110 5.57 6.54 7.41
C VAL A 110 6.04 7.31 6.17
N ILE A 111 6.55 6.56 5.20
CA ILE A 111 7.05 7.11 3.94
C ILE A 111 6.04 6.75 2.86
N THR A 112 5.41 7.75 2.27
CA THR A 112 4.34 7.56 1.27
C THR A 112 4.88 7.65 -0.16
N TYR A 113 4.26 6.91 -1.07
CA TYR A 113 4.64 6.85 -2.48
C TYR A 113 3.40 7.03 -3.35
N SER A 114 3.32 8.15 -4.06
CA SER A 114 2.26 8.48 -5.02
C SER A 114 2.70 8.35 -6.48
N ALA A 115 4.01 8.16 -6.70
CA ALA A 115 4.62 7.96 -8.02
C ALA A 115 5.62 6.79 -8.00
N PRO A 116 5.95 6.18 -9.16
CA PRO A 116 6.93 5.11 -9.24
C PRO A 116 8.28 5.56 -8.66
N THR A 117 8.81 4.76 -7.72
CA THR A 117 10.01 5.14 -6.97
C THR A 117 10.90 3.93 -6.73
N GLU A 118 12.19 4.05 -7.05
CA GLU A 118 13.19 3.06 -6.68
C GLU A 118 13.58 3.24 -5.21
N VAL A 119 13.45 2.17 -4.43
CA VAL A 119 13.73 2.17 -2.99
C VAL A 119 14.73 1.06 -2.66
N LYS A 120 15.67 1.35 -1.79
CA LYS A 120 16.61 0.34 -1.31
C LYS A 120 16.22 -0.11 0.10
N ILE A 121 15.82 -1.37 0.24
CA ILE A 121 15.44 -1.98 1.52
C ILE A 121 16.31 -3.23 1.74
N GLY A 122 17.08 -3.24 2.85
CA GLY A 122 17.94 -4.37 3.19
C GLY A 122 18.99 -4.73 2.13
N GLY A 123 19.42 -3.75 1.34
CA GLY A 123 20.36 -3.94 0.22
C GLY A 123 19.70 -4.40 -1.08
N LEU A 124 18.41 -4.66 -1.11
CA LEU A 124 17.63 -4.99 -2.29
C LEU A 124 17.06 -3.71 -2.92
N ASP A 125 17.31 -3.50 -4.21
CA ASP A 125 16.70 -2.41 -4.98
C ASP A 125 15.32 -2.88 -5.48
N ILE A 126 14.27 -2.15 -5.09
CA ILE A 126 12.86 -2.47 -5.39
C ILE A 126 12.24 -1.27 -6.10
N LEU A 127 11.53 -1.49 -7.18
CA LEU A 127 10.69 -0.47 -7.78
C LEU A 127 9.29 -0.56 -7.15
N PHE A 128 8.89 0.50 -6.43
CA PHE A 128 7.53 0.67 -5.96
C PHE A 128 6.67 1.30 -7.05
N VAL A 129 5.52 0.69 -7.32
CA VAL A 129 4.58 1.14 -8.34
C VAL A 129 3.22 1.37 -7.68
N PRO A 130 2.90 2.60 -7.27
CA PRO A 130 1.56 2.97 -6.81
C PRO A 130 0.50 2.74 -7.88
N TRP A 131 -0.76 2.89 -7.55
CA TRP A 131 -1.85 2.73 -8.49
C TRP A 131 -1.63 3.51 -9.79
N ILE A 132 -1.73 2.79 -10.93
CA ILE A 132 -1.48 3.33 -12.26
C ILE A 132 -2.75 4.00 -12.76
N THR A 133 -2.65 5.31 -13.01
CA THR A 133 -3.74 6.17 -13.52
C THR A 133 -3.46 6.60 -14.94
N GLU A 134 -4.44 7.18 -15.63
CA GLU A 134 -4.23 7.72 -16.97
C GLU A 134 -3.13 8.80 -17.00
N GLU A 135 -3.01 9.60 -15.94
CA GLU A 135 -2.02 10.67 -15.86
C GLU A 135 -0.59 10.14 -15.69
N ASN A 136 -0.39 9.13 -14.84
CA ASN A 136 0.95 8.63 -14.51
C ASN A 136 1.39 7.43 -15.37
N LYS A 137 0.52 6.89 -16.20
CA LYS A 137 0.72 5.65 -16.96
C LYS A 137 1.98 5.65 -17.81
N GLU A 138 2.17 6.69 -18.65
CA GLU A 138 3.35 6.78 -19.52
C GLU A 138 4.64 6.85 -18.70
N HIS A 139 4.66 7.69 -17.66
CA HIS A 139 5.80 7.80 -16.77
C HIS A 139 6.08 6.48 -16.03
N THR A 140 5.04 5.79 -15.55
CA THR A 140 5.17 4.50 -14.88
C THR A 140 5.78 3.45 -15.81
N PHE A 141 5.29 3.35 -17.05
CA PHE A 141 5.83 2.41 -18.03
C PHE A 141 7.26 2.73 -18.42
N ASP A 142 7.59 4.00 -18.51
CA ASP A 142 8.97 4.44 -18.71
C ASP A 142 9.89 4.02 -17.56
N CYS A 143 9.43 4.16 -16.31
CA CYS A 143 10.16 3.68 -15.14
C CYS A 143 10.33 2.16 -15.17
N LEU A 144 9.27 1.40 -15.46
CA LEU A 144 9.32 -0.06 -15.58
C LEU A 144 10.35 -0.52 -16.63
N ARG A 145 10.47 0.17 -17.77
CA ARG A 145 11.41 -0.18 -18.85
C ARG A 145 12.85 0.20 -18.53
N LYS A 146 13.09 1.33 -17.85
CA LYS A 146 14.42 1.92 -17.62
C LYS A 146 15.09 1.47 -16.33
N THR A 147 14.31 1.03 -15.32
CA THR A 147 14.84 0.63 -14.00
C THR A 147 15.82 -0.53 -14.11
N LYS A 148 16.78 -0.55 -13.18
CA LYS A 148 17.68 -1.70 -12.97
C LYS A 148 17.20 -2.64 -11.86
N CYS A 149 16.10 -2.30 -11.19
CA CYS A 149 15.52 -3.17 -10.18
C CYS A 149 15.08 -4.50 -10.80
N GLU A 150 15.30 -5.59 -10.08
CA GLU A 150 14.84 -6.93 -10.46
C GLU A 150 13.52 -7.30 -9.77
N VAL A 151 13.11 -6.49 -8.80
CA VAL A 151 11.89 -6.67 -7.99
C VAL A 151 10.98 -5.46 -8.16
N VAL A 152 9.72 -5.73 -8.40
CA VAL A 152 8.63 -4.73 -8.41
C VAL A 152 7.64 -5.07 -7.30
N MET A 153 7.20 -4.08 -6.58
CA MET A 153 6.07 -4.16 -5.65
C MET A 153 5.08 -3.06 -6.00
N GLY A 154 3.80 -3.39 -6.16
CA GLY A 154 2.86 -2.37 -6.59
C GLY A 154 1.41 -2.67 -6.30
N HIS A 155 0.61 -1.60 -6.32
CA HIS A 155 -0.85 -1.71 -6.30
C HIS A 155 -1.34 -1.80 -7.73
N LEU A 156 -1.42 -3.04 -8.25
CA LEU A 156 -1.53 -3.31 -9.68
C LEU A 156 -2.90 -3.88 -10.06
N GLU A 157 -3.45 -3.33 -11.11
CA GLU A 157 -4.60 -3.89 -11.81
C GLU A 157 -4.10 -4.55 -13.12
N LEU A 158 -4.03 -5.89 -13.12
CA LEU A 158 -3.43 -6.64 -14.22
C LEU A 158 -4.49 -7.24 -15.15
N ASN A 159 -4.29 -7.05 -16.47
CA ASN A 159 -5.14 -7.67 -17.48
C ASN A 159 -4.98 -9.20 -17.46
N GLY A 160 -6.10 -9.92 -17.59
CA GLY A 160 -6.13 -11.38 -17.65
C GLY A 160 -6.14 -12.08 -16.29
N PHE A 161 -6.11 -11.33 -15.17
CA PHE A 161 -6.30 -11.89 -13.83
C PHE A 161 -7.78 -11.91 -13.41
N LYS A 162 -8.12 -12.84 -12.54
CA LYS A 162 -9.46 -12.91 -11.95
C LYS A 162 -9.57 -11.88 -10.83
N ALA A 163 -10.41 -10.87 -11.02
CA ALA A 163 -10.74 -9.92 -9.95
C ALA A 163 -11.64 -10.55 -8.88
N THR A 164 -12.61 -11.37 -9.31
CA THR A 164 -13.52 -12.13 -8.44
C THR A 164 -13.84 -13.47 -9.07
N GLN A 165 -14.52 -14.36 -8.32
CA GLN A 165 -14.93 -15.66 -8.87
C GLN A 165 -15.84 -15.48 -10.11
N GLY A 166 -15.34 -15.87 -11.27
CA GLY A 166 -16.06 -15.79 -12.56
C GLY A 166 -15.88 -14.48 -13.34
N HIS A 167 -15.16 -13.47 -12.82
CA HIS A 167 -14.90 -12.22 -13.53
C HIS A 167 -13.41 -12.06 -13.84
N MET A 168 -13.07 -12.05 -15.14
CA MET A 168 -11.73 -11.73 -15.61
C MET A 168 -11.59 -10.22 -15.81
N MET A 169 -10.46 -9.66 -15.41
CA MET A 169 -10.13 -8.28 -15.73
C MET A 169 -9.78 -8.17 -17.21
N GLU A 170 -10.65 -7.53 -17.98
CA GLU A 170 -10.43 -7.24 -19.41
C GLU A 170 -9.65 -5.94 -19.63
N GLY A 171 -9.59 -5.08 -18.60
CA GLY A 171 -8.80 -3.86 -18.54
C GLY A 171 -7.56 -4.04 -17.67
N GLY A 172 -6.82 -2.93 -17.48
CA GLY A 172 -5.64 -2.91 -16.61
C GLY A 172 -4.32 -2.99 -17.39
N THR A 173 -3.23 -3.12 -16.63
CA THR A 173 -1.88 -3.13 -17.18
C THR A 173 -1.55 -4.49 -17.80
N PRO A 174 -1.00 -4.53 -19.03
CA PRO A 174 -0.54 -5.78 -19.63
C PRO A 174 0.57 -6.43 -18.80
N ILE A 175 0.50 -7.75 -18.63
CA ILE A 175 1.51 -8.54 -17.93
C ILE A 175 2.89 -8.37 -18.57
N SER A 176 2.94 -8.18 -19.89
CA SER A 176 4.19 -8.00 -20.65
C SER A 176 5.07 -6.85 -20.15
N GLU A 177 4.50 -5.83 -19.50
CA GLU A 177 5.29 -4.75 -18.90
C GLU A 177 6.12 -5.22 -17.68
N PHE A 178 5.78 -6.38 -17.10
CA PHE A 178 6.41 -6.94 -15.92
C PHE A 178 7.28 -8.18 -16.16
N GLU A 179 7.26 -8.76 -17.34
CA GLU A 179 7.95 -10.04 -17.67
C GLU A 179 9.47 -10.00 -17.45
N ARG A 180 10.09 -8.83 -17.54
CA ARG A 180 11.53 -8.67 -17.34
C ARG A 180 11.99 -8.79 -15.89
N PHE A 181 11.07 -8.66 -14.94
CA PHE A 181 11.39 -8.66 -13.52
C PHE A 181 11.49 -10.10 -12.98
N LYS A 182 12.41 -10.33 -12.06
CA LYS A 182 12.54 -11.63 -11.38
C LYS A 182 11.37 -11.92 -10.45
N ARG A 183 10.81 -10.85 -9.85
CA ARG A 183 9.68 -10.94 -8.91
C ARG A 183 8.79 -9.71 -9.03
N VAL A 184 7.49 -9.94 -9.03
CA VAL A 184 6.44 -8.93 -8.99
C VAL A 184 5.48 -9.32 -7.87
N TYR A 185 5.19 -8.37 -6.99
CA TYR A 185 4.27 -8.54 -5.86
C TYR A 185 3.16 -7.52 -5.94
#